data_e0aa51599241728fb68c8ad63cf7b290
#
_entry.id   e0aa51599241728fb68c8ad63cf7b290
#
_cell.length_a   1.000
_cell.length_b   1.000
_cell.length_c   1.000
_cell.angle_alpha   90.00
_cell.angle_beta   90.00
_cell.angle_gamma   90.00
#
_symmetry.space_group_name_H-M   'P 1'
#
loop_
_entity.id
_entity.type
_entity.pdbx_description
1 polymer ?
#
loop_
_entity_poly.entity_id
_entity_poly.type
_entity_poly.pdbx_seq_one_letter_code
_entity_poly.pdbx_strand_id
1 'polypeptide(L)'
;MRHISTIIILAFLSCTLVYGQSAKQADDLFNNRQYTEARAVYESLLRKQPTNPLYLYRAARCAQEVGDLATAETLFIKAGTKYPLRNYFLGEIYYSQWRMAEAIAAYEAFLPSIDENHERWQPVQQRIASAQVIARYLKHVSRVEVTGVQRVPKADMLTAYPLSEEAGELSMDSLGSIFTTQRGDRRYYAVRSAEQQDSTTTERTLLVSQQRLLEHWETPDTLRAKVNSGTTNVYPFVLTDGATLYFASDREGGLGGLDIYMTRYNAALGEWLPAENIGMPYNSPADDYLFVADEHLGYAYFATDRHCAGSDSVEVYRISLGERTFLRGLPENELVALARLDSLIPLLATAEQPIEATQQASTPATVTPAARPAQRIKTESTDSIYFVLSDDALYTHLSDFHNDSARVLYEQYMRLEQAQQQAQQMLDSLRHQYYEADSNTRASLEARIPALSDEILNRKRLLRETLSRVRSLETQQ
;
A
#
# COMPACT_ATOMS: atom_id res chain seq x y z
N MET A 1 -75.17 22.08 -10.93
CA MET A 1 -74.12 22.16 -9.88
C MET A 1 -73.81 20.86 -9.14
N ARG A 2 -74.65 19.86 -9.15
CA ARG A 2 -74.38 18.56 -8.47
C ARG A 2 -73.36 17.66 -9.18
N HIS A 3 -73.21 17.75 -10.50
CA HIS A 3 -72.27 16.88 -11.25
C HIS A 3 -70.81 17.36 -11.24
N ILE A 4 -70.53 18.64 -10.96
CA ILE A 4 -69.19 19.20 -10.91
C ILE A 4 -68.48 18.81 -9.60
N SER A 5 -69.25 18.75 -8.46
CA SER A 5 -68.71 18.34 -7.17
C SER A 5 -68.29 16.86 -7.13
N THR A 6 -69.03 16.01 -7.87
CA THR A 6 -68.73 14.55 -7.90
C THR A 6 -67.45 14.25 -8.72
N ILE A 7 -67.18 15.02 -9.80
CA ILE A 7 -65.98 14.86 -10.62
C ILE A 7 -64.73 15.30 -9.84
N ILE A 8 -64.82 16.39 -9.08
CA ILE A 8 -63.69 16.88 -8.28
C ILE A 8 -63.34 15.90 -7.13
N ILE A 9 -64.32 15.28 -6.48
CA ILE A 9 -64.09 14.29 -5.43
C ILE A 9 -63.52 13.01 -6.02
N LEU A 10 -63.95 12.54 -7.16
CA LEU A 10 -63.38 11.38 -7.86
C LEU A 10 -61.94 11.66 -8.32
N ALA A 11 -61.62 12.86 -8.80
CA ALA A 11 -60.28 13.23 -9.19
C ALA A 11 -59.28 13.30 -7.99
N PHE A 12 -59.79 13.80 -6.84
CA PHE A 12 -59.01 13.79 -5.59
C PHE A 12 -58.79 12.36 -5.02
N LEU A 13 -59.81 11.49 -5.10
CA LEU A 13 -59.70 10.10 -4.66
C LEU A 13 -58.78 9.28 -5.57
N SER A 14 -58.81 9.50 -6.87
CA SER A 14 -57.90 8.85 -7.84
C SER A 14 -56.47 9.31 -7.65
N CYS A 15 -56.26 10.59 -7.31
CA CYS A 15 -54.92 11.13 -7.07
C CYS A 15 -54.31 10.55 -5.78
N THR A 16 -55.08 10.34 -4.72
CA THR A 16 -54.59 9.71 -3.45
C THR A 16 -54.35 8.22 -3.61
N LEU A 17 -55.14 7.52 -4.42
CA LEU A 17 -54.96 6.10 -4.73
C LEU A 17 -53.69 5.83 -5.55
N VAL A 18 -53.43 6.68 -6.55
CA VAL A 18 -52.16 6.63 -7.35
C VAL A 18 -50.96 6.94 -6.48
N TYR A 19 -51.09 7.82 -5.49
CA TYR A 19 -50.04 8.13 -4.54
C TYR A 19 -49.66 6.99 -3.63
N GLY A 20 -50.68 6.32 -3.04
CA GLY A 20 -50.48 5.14 -2.19
C GLY A 20 -49.90 3.95 -2.95
N GLN A 21 -50.30 3.77 -4.20
CA GLN A 21 -49.76 2.73 -5.06
C GLN A 21 -48.28 2.99 -5.42
N SER A 22 -47.88 4.24 -5.68
CA SER A 22 -46.49 4.57 -5.99
C SER A 22 -45.55 4.36 -4.83
N ALA A 23 -45.93 4.70 -3.59
CA ALA A 23 -45.10 4.48 -2.41
C ALA A 23 -44.95 2.98 -2.11
N LYS A 24 -46.07 2.25 -2.15
CA LYS A 24 -46.07 0.79 -1.98
C LYS A 24 -45.24 0.10 -3.06
N GLN A 25 -45.39 0.53 -4.29
CA GLN A 25 -44.59 0.01 -5.41
C GLN A 25 -43.10 0.24 -5.19
N ALA A 26 -42.68 1.42 -4.72
CA ALA A 26 -41.29 1.70 -4.41
C ALA A 26 -40.75 0.79 -3.32
N ASP A 27 -41.54 0.55 -2.24
CA ASP A 27 -41.16 -0.35 -1.16
C ASP A 27 -41.11 -1.81 -1.64
N ASP A 28 -42.04 -2.26 -2.48
CA ASP A 28 -42.02 -3.61 -3.07
C ASP A 28 -40.77 -3.83 -3.95
N LEU A 29 -40.46 -2.87 -4.81
CA LEU A 29 -39.24 -2.90 -5.64
C LEU A 29 -37.98 -2.92 -4.77
N PHE A 30 -37.92 -2.09 -3.74
CA PHE A 30 -36.82 -2.05 -2.78
C PHE A 30 -36.61 -3.39 -2.07
N ASN A 31 -37.69 -3.98 -1.57
CA ASN A 31 -37.65 -5.26 -0.86
C ASN A 31 -37.26 -6.42 -1.79
N ASN A 32 -37.61 -6.33 -3.08
CA ASN A 32 -37.21 -7.27 -4.12
C ASN A 32 -35.78 -6.99 -4.68
N ARG A 33 -35.02 -6.08 -4.07
CA ARG A 33 -33.66 -5.68 -4.48
C ARG A 33 -33.55 -5.08 -5.88
N GLN A 34 -34.68 -4.62 -6.45
CA GLN A 34 -34.72 -3.89 -7.73
C GLN A 34 -34.40 -2.42 -7.48
N TYR A 35 -33.14 -2.15 -7.07
CA TYR A 35 -32.75 -0.84 -6.55
C TYR A 35 -32.78 0.28 -7.60
N THR A 36 -32.48 -0.01 -8.85
CA THR A 36 -32.53 0.97 -9.94
C THR A 36 -33.95 1.47 -10.18
N GLU A 37 -34.90 0.55 -10.26
CA GLU A 37 -36.33 0.87 -10.46
C GLU A 37 -36.92 1.52 -9.21
N ALA A 38 -36.61 0.99 -8.01
CA ALA A 38 -37.03 1.57 -6.74
C ALA A 38 -36.56 3.02 -6.60
N ARG A 39 -35.29 3.31 -6.96
CA ARG A 39 -34.71 4.65 -6.95
C ARG A 39 -35.53 5.62 -7.81
N ALA A 40 -35.84 5.26 -9.04
CA ALA A 40 -36.61 6.11 -9.95
C ALA A 40 -37.99 6.46 -9.37
N VAL A 41 -38.68 5.52 -8.70
CA VAL A 41 -39.95 5.76 -8.05
C VAL A 41 -39.79 6.65 -6.81
N TYR A 42 -38.79 6.42 -5.94
CA TYR A 42 -38.54 7.29 -4.78
C TYR A 42 -38.15 8.71 -5.21
N GLU A 43 -37.37 8.90 -6.27
CA GLU A 43 -37.04 10.22 -6.82
C GLU A 43 -38.31 10.96 -7.33
N SER A 44 -39.26 10.22 -7.95
CA SER A 44 -40.55 10.78 -8.33
C SER A 44 -41.39 11.19 -7.11
N LEU A 45 -41.36 10.42 -6.03
CA LEU A 45 -42.01 10.76 -4.77
C LEU A 45 -41.38 11.99 -4.11
N LEU A 46 -40.03 12.09 -4.16
CA LEU A 46 -39.27 13.22 -3.62
C LEU A 46 -39.52 14.52 -4.37
N ARG A 47 -39.84 14.49 -5.67
CA ARG A 47 -40.30 15.71 -6.40
C ARG A 47 -41.55 16.32 -5.80
N LYS A 48 -42.40 15.50 -5.17
CA LYS A 48 -43.66 15.95 -4.54
C LYS A 48 -43.48 16.22 -3.05
N GLN A 49 -42.60 15.49 -2.40
CA GLN A 49 -42.26 15.59 -0.95
C GLN A 49 -40.74 15.64 -0.74
N PRO A 50 -40.07 16.78 -1.06
CA PRO A 50 -38.62 16.88 -1.13
C PRO A 50 -37.91 16.64 0.22
N THR A 51 -38.62 16.83 1.33
CA THR A 51 -38.08 16.72 2.69
C THR A 51 -38.56 15.47 3.43
N ASN A 52 -39.26 14.53 2.74
CA ASN A 52 -39.73 13.31 3.39
C ASN A 52 -38.54 12.42 3.79
N PRO A 53 -38.25 12.24 5.10
CA PRO A 53 -37.06 11.54 5.55
C PRO A 53 -37.03 10.07 5.12
N LEU A 54 -38.20 9.40 5.03
CA LEU A 54 -38.27 8.00 4.60
C LEU A 54 -37.87 7.85 3.13
N TYR A 55 -38.41 8.70 2.28
CA TYR A 55 -38.09 8.65 0.85
C TYR A 55 -36.64 9.02 0.57
N LEU A 56 -36.09 10.01 1.30
CA LEU A 56 -34.69 10.37 1.24
C LEU A 56 -33.79 9.18 1.66
N TYR A 57 -34.10 8.55 2.78
CA TYR A 57 -33.36 7.39 3.28
C TYR A 57 -33.44 6.20 2.30
N ARG A 58 -34.62 5.87 1.79
CA ARG A 58 -34.79 4.76 0.83
C ARG A 58 -34.11 5.04 -0.51
N ALA A 59 -34.23 6.25 -1.04
CA ALA A 59 -33.52 6.65 -2.25
C ALA A 59 -31.99 6.61 -2.06
N ALA A 60 -31.47 7.04 -0.88
CA ALA A 60 -30.07 6.95 -0.53
C ALA A 60 -29.58 5.49 -0.52
N ARG A 61 -30.38 4.59 0.08
CA ARG A 61 -30.06 3.15 0.08
C ARG A 61 -30.03 2.58 -1.35
N CYS A 62 -31.01 2.92 -2.18
CA CYS A 62 -31.00 2.51 -3.58
C CYS A 62 -29.78 3.04 -4.32
N ALA A 63 -29.43 4.32 -4.15
CA ALA A 63 -28.24 4.91 -4.75
C ALA A 63 -26.94 4.20 -4.33
N GLN A 64 -26.82 3.85 -3.05
CA GLN A 64 -25.68 3.10 -2.52
C GLN A 64 -25.57 1.71 -3.17
N GLU A 65 -26.68 0.96 -3.25
CA GLU A 65 -26.70 -0.39 -3.82
C GLU A 65 -26.37 -0.44 -5.33
N VAL A 66 -26.65 0.65 -6.05
CA VAL A 66 -26.26 0.79 -7.47
C VAL A 66 -24.88 1.44 -7.67
N GLY A 67 -24.15 1.72 -6.58
CA GLY A 67 -22.80 2.27 -6.64
C GLY A 67 -22.69 3.79 -6.78
N ASP A 68 -23.83 4.54 -6.79
CA ASP A 68 -23.84 6.00 -6.82
C ASP A 68 -23.65 6.58 -5.42
N LEU A 69 -22.40 6.46 -4.92
CA LEU A 69 -22.07 6.84 -3.54
C LEU A 69 -22.21 8.34 -3.27
N ALA A 70 -21.96 9.19 -4.27
CA ALA A 70 -22.08 10.65 -4.11
C ALA A 70 -23.54 11.09 -3.90
N THR A 71 -24.47 10.53 -4.69
CA THR A 71 -25.90 10.76 -4.49
C THR A 71 -26.38 10.15 -3.17
N ALA A 72 -25.92 8.94 -2.83
CA ALA A 72 -26.28 8.27 -1.57
C ALA A 72 -25.87 9.12 -0.35
N GLU A 73 -24.64 9.62 -0.30
CA GLU A 73 -24.15 10.50 0.76
C GLU A 73 -25.03 11.73 0.92
N THR A 74 -25.29 12.44 -0.19
CA THR A 74 -26.13 13.65 -0.21
C THR A 74 -27.54 13.38 0.33
N LEU A 75 -28.16 12.28 -0.06
CA LEU A 75 -29.50 11.92 0.35
C LEU A 75 -29.54 11.46 1.80
N PHE A 76 -28.55 10.70 2.28
CA PHE A 76 -28.46 10.33 3.69
C PHE A 76 -28.31 11.56 4.59
N ILE A 77 -27.48 12.53 4.22
CA ILE A 77 -27.34 13.79 4.96
C ILE A 77 -28.68 14.53 5.03
N LYS A 78 -29.39 14.64 3.92
CA LYS A 78 -30.71 15.30 3.84
C LYS A 78 -31.79 14.56 4.62
N ALA A 79 -31.73 13.24 4.75
CA ALA A 79 -32.72 12.43 5.50
C ALA A 79 -32.76 12.77 6.99
N GLY A 80 -31.72 13.42 7.52
CA GLY A 80 -31.62 13.83 8.92
C GLY A 80 -31.44 12.64 9.87
N THR A 81 -31.56 12.89 11.18
CA THR A 81 -31.22 11.90 12.23
C THR A 81 -32.33 10.90 12.56
N LYS A 82 -33.47 10.97 11.87
CA LYS A 82 -34.62 10.11 12.16
C LYS A 82 -34.34 8.61 12.00
N TYR A 83 -33.42 8.27 11.11
CA TYR A 83 -33.03 6.88 10.85
C TYR A 83 -31.57 6.68 11.27
N PRO A 84 -31.30 6.14 12.48
CA PRO A 84 -29.92 5.97 12.99
C PRO A 84 -29.03 5.13 12.07
N LEU A 85 -29.57 4.11 11.41
CA LEU A 85 -28.86 3.29 10.42
C LEU A 85 -28.22 4.11 9.29
N ARG A 86 -28.69 5.34 9.03
CA ARG A 86 -28.02 6.21 8.05
C ARG A 86 -26.58 6.46 8.40
N ASN A 87 -26.26 6.59 9.70
CA ASN A 87 -24.88 6.84 10.16
C ASN A 87 -23.99 5.62 9.89
N TYR A 88 -24.53 4.41 10.04
CA TYR A 88 -23.83 3.19 9.63
C TYR A 88 -23.51 3.22 8.13
N PHE A 89 -24.49 3.51 7.27
CA PHE A 89 -24.29 3.54 5.82
C PHE A 89 -23.39 4.70 5.36
N LEU A 90 -23.46 5.86 6.01
CA LEU A 90 -22.50 6.94 5.79
C LEU A 90 -21.07 6.49 6.16
N GLY A 91 -20.92 5.80 7.29
CA GLY A 91 -19.65 5.21 7.69
C GLY A 91 -19.08 4.27 6.63
N GLU A 92 -19.91 3.37 6.07
CA GLU A 92 -19.49 2.47 4.98
C GLU A 92 -19.09 3.23 3.71
N ILE A 93 -19.82 4.29 3.35
CA ILE A 93 -19.49 5.15 2.19
C ILE A 93 -18.13 5.84 2.43
N TYR A 94 -17.95 6.50 3.56
CA TYR A 94 -16.72 7.21 3.88
C TYR A 94 -15.53 6.26 3.97
N TYR A 95 -15.72 5.08 4.59
CA TYR A 95 -14.68 4.05 4.68
C TYR A 95 -14.23 3.58 3.29
N SER A 96 -15.19 3.29 2.39
CA SER A 96 -14.88 2.87 1.01
C SER A 96 -14.16 3.94 0.19
N GLN A 97 -14.35 5.21 0.53
CA GLN A 97 -13.67 6.37 -0.08
C GLN A 97 -12.37 6.75 0.63
N TRP A 98 -11.98 6.01 1.68
CA TRP A 98 -10.83 6.27 2.55
C TRP A 98 -10.89 7.63 3.29
N ARG A 99 -12.06 8.16 3.48
CA ARG A 99 -12.36 9.33 4.32
C ARG A 99 -12.48 8.88 5.78
N MET A 100 -11.36 8.49 6.37
CA MET A 100 -11.34 7.73 7.62
C MET A 100 -11.84 8.53 8.83
N ALA A 101 -11.54 9.82 8.92
CA ALA A 101 -12.03 10.66 10.00
C ALA A 101 -13.57 10.75 9.99
N GLU A 102 -14.17 10.90 8.82
CA GLU A 102 -15.62 10.98 8.65
C GLU A 102 -16.28 9.60 8.87
N ALA A 103 -15.63 8.51 8.43
CA ALA A 103 -16.09 7.15 8.70
C ALA A 103 -16.15 6.86 10.20
N ILE A 104 -15.10 7.17 10.95
CA ILE A 104 -15.03 7.01 12.40
C ILE A 104 -16.17 7.80 13.07
N ALA A 105 -16.31 9.09 12.74
CA ALA A 105 -17.36 9.94 13.32
C ALA A 105 -18.78 9.41 13.02
N ALA A 106 -19.01 8.88 11.81
CA ALA A 106 -20.29 8.31 11.43
C ALA A 106 -20.59 7.00 12.19
N TYR A 107 -19.62 6.11 12.33
CA TYR A 107 -19.77 4.87 13.10
C TYR A 107 -19.96 5.13 14.60
N GLU A 108 -19.18 6.05 15.17
CA GLU A 108 -19.34 6.48 16.57
C GLU A 108 -20.71 7.11 16.82
N ALA A 109 -21.27 7.85 15.86
CA ALA A 109 -22.63 8.37 15.94
C ALA A 109 -23.73 7.29 15.77
N PHE A 110 -23.39 6.14 15.19
CA PHE A 110 -24.31 5.01 15.06
C PHE A 110 -24.36 4.13 16.33
N LEU A 111 -23.22 3.85 16.95
CA LEU A 111 -23.10 2.92 18.08
C LEU A 111 -24.12 3.17 19.23
N PRO A 112 -24.38 4.41 19.68
CA PRO A 112 -25.36 4.66 20.74
C PRO A 112 -26.79 4.29 20.38
N SER A 113 -27.09 3.98 19.11
CA SER A 113 -28.43 3.58 18.66
C SER A 113 -28.70 2.08 18.73
N ILE A 114 -27.69 1.29 19.09
CA ILE A 114 -27.75 -0.17 19.23
C ILE A 114 -27.12 -0.58 20.55
N ASP A 115 -27.47 -1.78 21.06
CA ASP A 115 -26.85 -2.35 22.24
C ASP A 115 -25.63 -3.23 21.86
N GLU A 116 -24.81 -3.59 22.86
CA GLU A 116 -23.58 -4.37 22.68
C GLU A 116 -23.80 -5.78 22.11
N ASN A 117 -25.02 -6.34 22.27
CA ASN A 117 -25.40 -7.65 21.75
C ASN A 117 -25.91 -7.58 20.30
N HIS A 118 -26.08 -6.39 19.75
CA HIS A 118 -26.55 -6.22 18.39
C HIS A 118 -25.53 -6.76 17.40
N GLU A 119 -25.97 -7.45 16.35
CA GLU A 119 -25.14 -8.09 15.32
C GLU A 119 -24.08 -7.16 14.69
N ARG A 120 -24.34 -5.85 14.64
CA ARG A 120 -23.45 -4.84 14.06
C ARG A 120 -22.48 -4.22 15.07
N TRP A 121 -22.63 -4.47 16.37
CA TRP A 121 -21.78 -3.82 17.37
C TRP A 121 -20.29 -4.16 17.15
N GLN A 122 -19.95 -5.42 17.17
CA GLN A 122 -18.56 -5.88 16.98
C GLN A 122 -17.99 -5.52 15.60
N PRO A 123 -18.71 -5.74 14.47
CA PRO A 123 -18.24 -5.31 13.16
C PRO A 123 -17.95 -3.81 13.06
N VAL A 124 -18.79 -2.96 13.65
CA VAL A 124 -18.57 -1.50 13.65
C VAL A 124 -17.37 -1.12 14.50
N GLN A 125 -17.17 -1.71 15.66
CA GLN A 125 -15.99 -1.51 16.49
C GLN A 125 -14.70 -1.89 15.71
N GLN A 126 -14.71 -3.00 15.00
CA GLN A 126 -13.59 -3.43 14.15
C GLN A 126 -13.36 -2.43 13.00
N ARG A 127 -14.43 -1.92 12.36
CA ARG A 127 -14.32 -0.88 11.32
C ARG A 127 -13.69 0.41 11.86
N ILE A 128 -14.06 0.84 13.05
CA ILE A 128 -13.46 2.02 13.70
C ILE A 128 -11.97 1.77 13.96
N ALA A 129 -11.61 0.63 14.53
CA ALA A 129 -10.20 0.29 14.79
C ALA A 129 -9.38 0.25 13.49
N SER A 130 -9.90 -0.40 12.44
CA SER A 130 -9.25 -0.43 11.12
C SER A 130 -9.12 0.98 10.52
N ALA A 131 -10.17 1.81 10.59
CA ALA A 131 -10.13 3.19 10.10
C ALA A 131 -9.07 4.04 10.84
N GLN A 132 -8.90 3.84 12.15
CA GLN A 132 -7.85 4.51 12.93
C GLN A 132 -6.44 4.09 12.49
N VAL A 133 -6.23 2.80 12.20
CA VAL A 133 -4.96 2.30 11.65
C VAL A 133 -4.69 2.93 10.29
N ILE A 134 -5.66 2.87 9.36
CA ILE A 134 -5.54 3.44 8.02
C ILE A 134 -5.24 4.94 8.08
N ALA A 135 -5.97 5.71 8.92
CA ALA A 135 -5.76 7.14 9.09
C ALA A 135 -4.33 7.48 9.56
N ARG A 136 -3.72 6.61 10.38
CA ARG A 136 -2.33 6.76 10.81
C ARG A 136 -1.35 6.53 9.65
N TYR A 137 -1.56 5.50 8.83
CA TYR A 137 -0.70 5.20 7.68
C TYR A 137 -0.84 6.25 6.56
N LEU A 138 -2.03 6.83 6.37
CA LEU A 138 -2.24 7.92 5.41
C LEU A 138 -1.36 9.15 5.67
N LYS A 139 -0.95 9.38 6.92
CA LYS A 139 -0.01 10.47 7.26
C LYS A 139 1.42 10.21 6.79
N HIS A 140 1.74 8.99 6.40
CA HIS A 140 3.09 8.53 6.04
C HIS A 140 3.12 7.80 4.69
N VAL A 141 2.41 8.33 3.69
CA VAL A 141 2.41 7.76 2.34
C VAL A 141 3.77 7.94 1.69
N SER A 142 4.35 6.86 1.18
CA SER A 142 5.61 6.92 0.42
C SER A 142 5.32 7.40 -1.00
N ARG A 143 6.21 8.26 -1.52
CA ARG A 143 6.21 8.59 -2.94
C ARG A 143 6.73 7.39 -3.73
N VAL A 144 5.97 6.95 -4.71
CA VAL A 144 6.37 5.90 -5.65
C VAL A 144 6.24 6.43 -7.08
N GLU A 145 7.15 6.02 -7.93
CA GLU A 145 7.05 6.26 -9.36
C GLU A 145 6.59 4.96 -10.01
N VAL A 146 5.32 4.91 -10.39
CA VAL A 146 4.74 3.75 -11.06
C VAL A 146 5.06 3.84 -12.55
N THR A 147 5.76 2.82 -13.05
CA THR A 147 6.19 2.71 -14.45
C THR A 147 5.33 1.75 -15.26
N GLY A 148 4.45 1.00 -14.62
CA GLY A 148 3.51 0.11 -15.28
C GLY A 148 2.54 -0.53 -14.30
N VAL A 149 1.39 -0.94 -14.82
CA VAL A 149 0.38 -1.72 -14.09
C VAL A 149 -0.25 -2.73 -15.04
N GLN A 150 -0.46 -3.94 -14.54
CA GLN A 150 -1.08 -5.02 -15.32
C GLN A 150 -2.11 -5.72 -14.43
N ARG A 151 -3.32 -5.94 -14.97
CA ARG A 151 -4.35 -6.75 -14.32
C ARG A 151 -4.33 -8.16 -14.88
N VAL A 152 -4.19 -9.15 -14.02
CA VAL A 152 -4.08 -10.56 -14.38
C VAL A 152 -4.93 -11.41 -13.43
N PRO A 153 -5.37 -12.62 -13.86
CA PRO A 153 -5.92 -13.60 -12.92
C PRO A 153 -4.91 -13.89 -11.80
N LYS A 154 -5.37 -14.07 -10.57
CA LYS A 154 -4.49 -14.32 -9.42
C LYS A 154 -3.64 -15.58 -9.61
N ALA A 155 -4.18 -16.61 -10.27
CA ALA A 155 -3.44 -17.83 -10.61
C ALA A 155 -2.25 -17.56 -11.56
N ASP A 156 -2.35 -16.55 -12.41
CA ASP A 156 -1.33 -16.18 -13.41
C ASP A 156 -0.47 -15.00 -12.96
N MET A 157 -0.54 -14.62 -11.68
CA MET A 157 0.09 -13.40 -11.14
C MET A 157 1.57 -13.28 -11.50
N LEU A 158 2.33 -14.38 -11.48
CA LEU A 158 3.77 -14.36 -11.77
C LEU A 158 4.10 -13.98 -13.22
N THR A 159 3.16 -14.10 -14.16
CA THR A 159 3.37 -13.67 -15.56
C THR A 159 3.63 -12.17 -15.68
N ALA A 160 3.20 -11.39 -14.68
CA ALA A 160 3.39 -9.95 -14.59
C ALA A 160 4.67 -9.54 -13.81
N TYR A 161 5.55 -10.51 -13.47
CA TYR A 161 6.82 -10.30 -12.78
C TYR A 161 8.01 -10.69 -13.68
N PRO A 162 8.34 -9.91 -14.70
CA PRO A 162 9.52 -10.18 -15.53
C PRO A 162 10.79 -9.82 -14.73
N LEU A 163 11.40 -10.82 -14.11
CA LEU A 163 12.60 -10.67 -13.29
C LEU A 163 13.85 -11.03 -14.07
N SER A 164 14.96 -10.40 -13.71
CA SER A 164 16.29 -10.82 -14.16
C SER A 164 16.72 -12.11 -13.43
N GLU A 165 17.66 -12.84 -14.03
CA GLU A 165 18.23 -14.04 -13.38
C GLU A 165 18.95 -13.69 -12.06
N GLU A 166 19.41 -12.44 -11.93
CA GLU A 166 20.08 -11.93 -10.73
C GLU A 166 19.12 -11.72 -9.55
N ALA A 167 17.83 -11.53 -9.82
CA ALA A 167 16.83 -11.40 -8.76
C ALA A 167 16.45 -12.73 -8.11
N GLY A 168 16.84 -13.87 -8.71
CA GLY A 168 16.42 -15.20 -8.29
C GLY A 168 15.18 -15.68 -9.05
N GLU A 169 14.61 -16.79 -8.60
CA GLU A 169 13.50 -17.47 -9.28
C GLU A 169 12.23 -17.49 -8.42
N LEU A 170 11.10 -17.20 -9.06
CA LEU A 170 9.76 -17.33 -8.46
C LEU A 170 8.98 -18.45 -9.14
N SER A 171 8.31 -19.27 -8.34
CA SER A 171 7.30 -20.22 -8.78
C SER A 171 6.09 -20.17 -7.87
N MET A 172 4.95 -20.75 -8.29
CA MET A 172 3.73 -20.80 -7.47
C MET A 172 3.47 -22.22 -6.98
N ASP A 173 2.92 -22.32 -5.78
CA ASP A 173 2.30 -23.53 -5.27
C ASP A 173 0.86 -23.26 -4.79
N SER A 174 0.26 -24.21 -4.07
CA SER A 174 -1.12 -24.08 -3.56
C SER A 174 -1.28 -23.08 -2.41
N LEU A 175 -0.21 -22.59 -1.82
CA LEU A 175 -0.21 -21.67 -0.66
C LEU A 175 0.29 -20.27 -1.02
N GLY A 176 0.94 -20.12 -2.19
CA GLY A 176 1.49 -18.84 -2.61
C GLY A 176 2.74 -19.01 -3.47
N SER A 177 3.72 -18.12 -3.33
CA SER A 177 4.97 -18.21 -4.07
C SER A 177 6.04 -19.00 -3.32
N ILE A 178 6.89 -19.67 -4.11
CA ILE A 178 8.18 -20.20 -3.70
C ILE A 178 9.24 -19.29 -4.31
N PHE A 179 10.10 -18.73 -3.48
CA PHE A 179 11.25 -17.95 -3.91
C PHE A 179 12.53 -18.76 -3.76
N THR A 180 13.31 -18.88 -4.83
CA THR A 180 14.65 -19.49 -4.81
C THR A 180 15.69 -18.40 -5.06
N THR A 181 16.72 -18.34 -4.20
CA THR A 181 17.81 -17.37 -4.36
C THR A 181 18.54 -17.54 -5.68
N GLN A 182 19.13 -16.47 -6.20
CA GLN A 182 19.93 -16.48 -7.43
C GLN A 182 20.97 -17.64 -7.49
N ARG A 183 21.58 -17.98 -6.34
CA ARG A 183 22.55 -19.08 -6.26
C ARG A 183 21.91 -20.46 -6.32
N GLY A 184 20.57 -20.56 -6.23
CA GLY A 184 19.87 -21.83 -6.15
C GLY A 184 20.16 -22.64 -4.89
N ASP A 185 20.80 -22.03 -3.89
CA ASP A 185 21.27 -22.67 -2.66
C ASP A 185 20.27 -22.59 -1.51
N ARG A 186 19.27 -21.70 -1.61
CA ARG A 186 18.24 -21.53 -0.60
C ARG A 186 16.90 -21.20 -1.22
N ARG A 187 15.82 -21.73 -0.65
CA ARG A 187 14.45 -21.34 -1.03
C ARG A 187 13.62 -21.01 0.20
N TYR A 188 12.62 -20.16 -0.02
CA TYR A 188 11.66 -19.69 0.98
C TYR A 188 10.26 -19.94 0.44
N TYR A 189 9.39 -20.49 1.28
CA TYR A 189 8.01 -20.81 0.88
C TYR A 189 7.13 -20.98 2.11
N ALA A 190 5.82 -21.15 1.90
CA ALA A 190 4.85 -21.34 2.95
C ALA A 190 4.52 -22.82 3.14
N VAL A 191 4.25 -23.23 4.38
CA VAL A 191 3.77 -24.57 4.72
C VAL A 191 2.56 -24.48 5.65
N ARG A 192 1.63 -25.42 5.54
CA ARG A 192 0.52 -25.53 6.52
C ARG A 192 1.03 -26.19 7.79
N SER A 193 0.62 -25.62 8.92
CA SER A 193 0.85 -26.17 10.25
C SER A 193 -0.47 -26.17 11.00
N ALA A 194 -0.79 -27.27 11.66
CA ALA A 194 -1.93 -27.38 12.55
C ALA A 194 -1.41 -27.33 13.99
N GLU A 195 -1.68 -26.25 14.71
CA GLU A 195 -1.40 -26.14 16.14
C GLU A 195 -2.66 -26.54 16.92
N GLN A 196 -2.52 -27.53 17.79
CA GLN A 196 -3.58 -27.95 18.68
C GLN A 196 -3.41 -27.26 20.02
N GLN A 197 -4.29 -26.30 20.33
CA GLN A 197 -4.31 -25.61 21.60
C GLN A 197 -5.71 -25.77 22.23
N ASP A 198 -5.78 -26.31 23.44
CA ASP A 198 -7.00 -26.45 24.26
C ASP A 198 -8.24 -26.92 23.49
N SER A 199 -8.16 -28.08 22.82
CA SER A 199 -9.26 -28.70 22.05
C SER A 199 -9.66 -27.96 20.76
N THR A 200 -9.00 -26.87 20.42
CA THR A 200 -9.21 -26.14 19.17
C THR A 200 -7.98 -26.33 18.27
N THR A 201 -8.20 -26.78 17.04
CA THR A 201 -7.13 -26.87 16.04
C THR A 201 -7.15 -25.59 15.22
N THR A 202 -6.11 -24.79 15.32
CA THR A 202 -5.93 -23.60 14.47
C THR A 202 -4.97 -23.95 13.35
N GLU A 203 -5.47 -23.89 12.11
CA GLU A 203 -4.61 -24.02 10.93
C GLU A 203 -3.87 -22.69 10.71
N ARG A 204 -2.55 -22.80 10.57
CA ARG A 204 -1.69 -21.65 10.27
C ARG A 204 -0.86 -21.94 9.04
N THR A 205 -0.52 -20.87 8.32
CA THR A 205 0.45 -20.94 7.22
C THR A 205 1.72 -20.24 7.66
N LEU A 206 2.82 -21.00 7.71
CA LEU A 206 4.10 -20.55 8.24
C LEU A 206 5.15 -20.50 7.14
N LEU A 207 5.95 -19.44 7.13
CA LEU A 207 7.13 -19.35 6.27
C LEU A 207 8.26 -20.24 6.78
N VAL A 208 8.86 -20.94 5.86
CA VAL A 208 10.05 -21.78 6.08
C VAL A 208 11.15 -21.39 5.12
N SER A 209 12.41 -21.63 5.53
CA SER A 209 13.56 -21.61 4.65
C SER A 209 14.10 -23.02 4.49
N GLN A 210 14.63 -23.32 3.31
CA GLN A 210 15.24 -24.59 3.04
C GLN A 210 16.56 -24.38 2.30
N GLN A 211 17.61 -24.97 2.82
CA GLN A 211 18.95 -24.89 2.22
C GLN A 211 19.18 -26.08 1.29
N ARG A 212 19.90 -25.85 0.22
CA ARG A 212 20.35 -26.90 -0.68
C ARG A 212 21.81 -27.23 -0.37
N LEU A 213 22.07 -28.50 -0.04
CA LEU A 213 23.42 -29.00 0.16
C LEU A 213 23.75 -29.98 -0.97
N LEU A 214 24.74 -29.63 -1.79
CA LEU A 214 25.06 -30.34 -3.03
C LEU A 214 23.81 -30.38 -3.96
N GLU A 215 23.26 -31.58 -4.22
CA GLU A 215 22.09 -31.77 -5.08
C GLU A 215 20.78 -31.98 -4.32
N HIS A 216 20.83 -32.00 -2.97
CA HIS A 216 19.68 -32.31 -2.14
C HIS A 216 19.23 -31.10 -1.30
N TRP A 217 17.91 -30.94 -1.19
CA TRP A 217 17.31 -29.99 -0.27
C TRP A 217 17.28 -30.59 1.13
N GLU A 218 17.79 -29.86 2.12
CA GLU A 218 17.70 -30.22 3.54
C GLU A 218 16.26 -30.16 4.06
N THR A 219 16.02 -30.57 5.30
CA THR A 219 14.71 -30.37 5.95
C THR A 219 14.42 -28.88 6.09
N PRO A 220 13.16 -28.45 5.80
CA PRO A 220 12.78 -27.07 5.98
C PRO A 220 12.93 -26.60 7.44
N ASP A 221 13.48 -25.41 7.63
CA ASP A 221 13.56 -24.74 8.92
C ASP A 221 12.48 -23.65 9.01
N THR A 222 11.64 -23.73 10.04
CA THR A 222 10.55 -22.79 10.25
C THR A 222 11.11 -21.45 10.73
N LEU A 223 10.76 -20.36 10.04
CA LEU A 223 11.13 -19.03 10.50
C LEU A 223 10.45 -18.74 11.84
N ARG A 224 11.20 -18.04 12.75
CA ARG A 224 10.75 -17.83 14.13
C ARG A 224 9.49 -16.94 14.20
N ALA A 225 8.84 -16.91 15.34
CA ALA A 225 7.58 -16.18 15.61
C ALA A 225 7.62 -14.68 15.25
N LYS A 226 8.78 -14.03 15.24
CA LYS A 226 8.94 -12.64 14.79
C LYS A 226 8.53 -12.45 13.31
N VAL A 227 8.72 -13.49 12.49
CA VAL A 227 8.25 -13.55 11.09
C VAL A 227 6.86 -14.17 11.01
N ASN A 228 6.65 -15.31 11.66
CA ASN A 228 5.42 -16.08 11.61
C ASN A 228 4.42 -15.70 12.72
N SER A 229 4.11 -14.41 12.89
CA SER A 229 3.17 -13.95 13.95
C SER A 229 1.70 -13.97 13.55
N GLY A 230 1.39 -13.85 12.25
CA GLY A 230 0.01 -13.95 11.74
C GLY A 230 -0.48 -15.39 11.62
N THR A 231 -1.76 -15.56 11.29
CA THR A 231 -2.35 -16.85 10.94
C THR A 231 -1.86 -17.30 9.57
N THR A 232 -1.77 -16.36 8.64
CA THR A 232 -1.32 -16.57 7.26
C THR A 232 -0.04 -15.78 7.03
N ASN A 233 1.04 -16.46 6.63
CA ASN A 233 2.30 -15.86 6.23
C ASN A 233 2.74 -16.52 4.91
N VAL A 234 2.76 -15.75 3.82
CA VAL A 234 2.91 -16.25 2.45
C VAL A 234 3.72 -15.28 1.59
N TYR A 235 4.00 -15.64 0.35
CA TYR A 235 4.66 -14.80 -0.65
C TYR A 235 6.02 -14.24 -0.21
N PRO A 236 6.96 -15.09 0.24
CA PRO A 236 8.28 -14.64 0.65
C PRO A 236 9.13 -14.23 -0.55
N PHE A 237 9.94 -13.19 -0.35
CA PHE A 237 10.99 -12.75 -1.26
C PHE A 237 12.18 -12.20 -0.47
N VAL A 238 13.38 -12.64 -0.77
CA VAL A 238 14.61 -12.17 -0.11
C VAL A 238 15.43 -11.39 -1.12
N LEU A 239 15.89 -10.18 -0.74
CA LEU A 239 16.77 -9.36 -1.56
C LEU A 239 18.10 -10.06 -1.82
N THR A 240 18.83 -9.56 -2.82
CA THR A 240 20.18 -10.04 -3.18
C THR A 240 21.20 -9.89 -2.05
N ASP A 241 20.90 -9.05 -1.02
CA ASP A 241 21.69 -8.94 0.20
C ASP A 241 21.62 -10.19 1.09
N GLY A 242 20.70 -11.11 0.81
CA GLY A 242 20.46 -12.35 1.58
C GLY A 242 19.95 -12.12 3.00
N ALA A 243 19.67 -10.87 3.38
CA ALA A 243 19.33 -10.47 4.73
C ALA A 243 18.00 -9.72 4.86
N THR A 244 17.44 -9.20 3.78
CA THR A 244 16.16 -8.48 3.78
C THR A 244 15.09 -9.38 3.19
N LEU A 245 14.08 -9.75 4.01
CA LEU A 245 12.95 -10.59 3.62
C LEU A 245 11.68 -9.74 3.57
N TYR A 246 10.97 -9.82 2.44
CA TYR A 246 9.60 -9.36 2.27
C TYR A 246 8.65 -10.55 2.27
N PHE A 247 7.44 -10.37 2.77
CA PHE A 247 6.40 -11.40 2.78
C PHE A 247 5.03 -10.78 3.07
N ALA A 248 3.95 -11.47 2.72
CA ALA A 248 2.60 -11.06 3.05
C ALA A 248 2.10 -11.77 4.31
N SER A 249 1.36 -11.05 5.17
CA SER A 249 0.82 -11.60 6.42
C SER A 249 -0.45 -10.90 6.85
N ASP A 250 -1.36 -11.65 7.49
CA ASP A 250 -2.61 -11.19 8.12
C ASP A 250 -2.43 -10.81 9.60
N ARG A 251 -1.18 -10.52 10.03
CA ARG A 251 -0.88 -10.19 11.41
C ARG A 251 -1.62 -8.96 11.91
N GLU A 252 -1.89 -8.93 13.19
CA GLU A 252 -2.56 -7.81 13.86
C GLU A 252 -1.84 -6.47 13.62
N GLY A 253 -2.62 -5.39 13.46
CA GLY A 253 -2.11 -4.05 13.19
C GLY A 253 -1.83 -3.75 11.71
N GLY A 254 -2.22 -4.65 10.81
CA GLY A 254 -2.23 -4.43 9.37
C GLY A 254 -3.31 -3.44 8.90
N LEU A 255 -3.28 -3.11 7.62
CA LEU A 255 -4.22 -2.19 6.96
C LEU A 255 -5.43 -2.93 6.39
N GLY A 256 -5.21 -4.16 5.90
CA GLY A 256 -6.19 -4.98 5.21
C GLY A 256 -6.24 -6.42 5.69
N GLY A 257 -6.48 -7.33 4.77
CA GLY A 257 -6.40 -8.76 5.00
C GLY A 257 -4.94 -9.22 5.03
N LEU A 258 -4.32 -9.36 3.86
CA LEU A 258 -2.89 -9.58 3.74
C LEU A 258 -2.18 -8.25 3.48
N ASP A 259 -1.17 -7.95 4.28
CA ASP A 259 -0.28 -6.81 4.07
C ASP A 259 1.15 -7.29 3.83
N ILE A 260 1.92 -6.53 3.07
CA ILE A 260 3.34 -6.77 2.83
C ILE A 260 4.15 -6.24 4.01
N TYR A 261 4.99 -7.11 4.56
CA TYR A 261 5.92 -6.80 5.65
C TYR A 261 7.35 -6.98 5.19
N MET A 262 8.26 -6.27 5.84
CA MET A 262 9.71 -6.39 5.65
C MET A 262 10.38 -6.68 6.99
N THR A 263 11.35 -7.59 6.97
CA THR A 263 12.25 -7.83 8.11
C THR A 263 13.68 -7.98 7.63
N ARG A 264 14.61 -7.90 8.57
CA ARG A 264 16.03 -8.10 8.31
C ARG A 264 16.63 -9.18 9.22
N TYR A 265 17.48 -9.99 8.63
CA TYR A 265 18.28 -10.95 9.40
C TYR A 265 19.42 -10.23 10.11
N ASN A 266 19.51 -10.42 11.43
CA ASN A 266 20.62 -9.92 12.23
C ASN A 266 21.63 -11.04 12.44
N ALA A 267 22.74 -11.00 11.71
CA ALA A 267 23.77 -12.04 11.78
C ALA A 267 24.44 -12.15 13.16
N ALA A 268 24.50 -11.04 13.93
CA ALA A 268 25.08 -11.06 15.28
C ALA A 268 24.18 -11.78 16.30
N LEU A 269 22.87 -11.74 16.10
CA LEU A 269 21.89 -12.42 16.95
C LEU A 269 21.48 -13.80 16.38
N GLY A 270 21.81 -14.09 15.11
CA GLY A 270 21.39 -15.31 14.44
C GLY A 270 19.88 -15.41 14.23
N GLU A 271 19.18 -14.27 14.10
CA GLU A 271 17.71 -14.24 13.98
C GLU A 271 17.18 -13.11 13.12
N TRP A 272 15.96 -13.28 12.60
CA TRP A 272 15.20 -12.23 11.96
C TRP A 272 14.70 -11.21 13.00
N LEU A 273 14.77 -9.93 12.67
CA LEU A 273 14.22 -8.85 13.50
C LEU A 273 12.69 -8.87 13.43
N PRO A 274 11.97 -8.14 14.33
CA PRO A 274 10.53 -7.94 14.17
C PRO A 274 10.21 -7.37 12.79
N ALA A 275 9.17 -7.93 12.16
CA ALA A 275 8.76 -7.47 10.84
C ALA A 275 7.95 -6.17 10.93
N GLU A 276 8.20 -5.26 9.99
CA GLU A 276 7.57 -3.96 9.88
C GLU A 276 6.67 -3.92 8.64
N ASN A 277 5.44 -3.39 8.80
CA ASN A 277 4.54 -3.11 7.68
C ASN A 277 5.19 -2.08 6.76
N ILE A 278 5.26 -2.36 5.45
CA ILE A 278 5.93 -1.44 4.52
C ILE A 278 5.07 -0.20 4.18
N GLY A 279 3.84 -0.12 4.66
CA GLY A 279 2.98 1.05 4.58
C GLY A 279 2.43 1.34 3.18
N MET A 280 1.77 2.50 3.09
CA MET A 280 1.18 2.97 1.84
C MET A 280 2.23 3.59 0.90
N PRO A 281 2.03 3.45 -0.44
CA PRO A 281 0.89 2.87 -1.15
C PRO A 281 1.00 1.35 -1.40
N TYR A 282 2.04 0.67 -0.92
CA TYR A 282 2.22 -0.77 -1.13
C TYR A 282 1.10 -1.58 -0.50
N ASN A 283 0.77 -1.26 0.76
CA ASN A 283 -0.32 -1.84 1.51
C ASN A 283 -1.58 -0.96 1.48
N SER A 284 -2.73 -1.62 1.54
CA SER A 284 -4.07 -1.03 1.41
C SER A 284 -5.07 -1.74 2.33
N PRO A 285 -6.33 -1.27 2.43
CA PRO A 285 -7.38 -2.02 3.12
C PRO A 285 -7.83 -3.33 2.45
N ALA A 286 -7.29 -3.64 1.27
CA ALA A 286 -7.50 -4.89 0.54
C ALA A 286 -6.39 -5.91 0.85
N ASP A 287 -6.27 -6.96 0.06
CA ASP A 287 -5.15 -7.89 0.14
C ASP A 287 -3.99 -7.42 -0.74
N ASP A 288 -2.81 -7.33 -0.16
CA ASP A 288 -1.59 -6.93 -0.85
C ASP A 288 -0.57 -8.08 -0.80
N TYR A 289 -0.01 -8.42 -1.97
CA TYR A 289 0.75 -9.66 -2.17
C TYR A 289 2.15 -9.38 -2.69
N LEU A 290 3.04 -10.35 -2.54
CA LEU A 290 4.31 -10.56 -3.24
C LEU A 290 5.02 -9.26 -3.67
N PHE A 291 5.78 -8.67 -2.76
CA PHE A 291 6.71 -7.60 -3.10
C PHE A 291 8.04 -8.20 -3.55
N VAL A 292 8.49 -7.82 -4.74
CA VAL A 292 9.74 -8.27 -5.33
C VAL A 292 10.52 -7.05 -5.80
N ALA A 293 11.81 -6.98 -5.49
CA ALA A 293 12.69 -5.92 -5.96
C ALA A 293 13.81 -6.53 -6.80
N ASP A 294 13.83 -6.18 -8.08
CA ASP A 294 14.91 -6.50 -9.00
C ASP A 294 15.91 -5.34 -9.00
N GLU A 295 16.94 -5.46 -8.17
CA GLU A 295 17.97 -4.42 -8.03
C GLU A 295 18.82 -4.26 -9.30
N HIS A 296 18.90 -5.30 -10.14
CA HIS A 296 19.62 -5.27 -11.40
C HIS A 296 18.88 -4.45 -12.46
N LEU A 297 17.57 -4.69 -12.61
CA LEU A 297 16.72 -3.92 -13.52
C LEU A 297 16.31 -2.55 -12.96
N GLY A 298 16.48 -2.31 -11.66
CA GLY A 298 16.10 -1.06 -11.01
C GLY A 298 14.60 -0.90 -10.82
N TYR A 299 13.85 -1.99 -10.76
CA TYR A 299 12.41 -1.99 -10.57
C TYR A 299 11.99 -2.86 -9.38
N ALA A 300 10.86 -2.51 -8.77
CA ALA A 300 10.16 -3.41 -7.88
C ALA A 300 8.73 -3.65 -8.38
N TYR A 301 8.17 -4.77 -7.93
CA TYR A 301 6.82 -5.20 -8.27
C TYR A 301 6.06 -5.53 -6.99
N PHE A 302 4.77 -5.26 -6.97
CA PHE A 302 3.87 -5.76 -5.94
C PHE A 302 2.48 -5.97 -6.53
N ALA A 303 1.73 -6.93 -6.00
CA ALA A 303 0.36 -7.21 -6.42
C ALA A 303 -0.64 -6.77 -5.34
N THR A 304 -1.85 -6.43 -5.77
CA THR A 304 -2.95 -6.03 -4.89
C THR A 304 -4.29 -6.31 -5.54
N ASP A 305 -5.34 -6.58 -4.76
CA ASP A 305 -6.71 -6.70 -5.27
C ASP A 305 -7.57 -5.47 -4.97
N ARG A 306 -6.97 -4.34 -4.54
CA ARG A 306 -7.67 -3.10 -4.13
C ARG A 306 -8.70 -2.55 -5.11
N HIS A 307 -8.54 -2.81 -6.40
CA HIS A 307 -9.48 -2.40 -7.45
C HIS A 307 -10.12 -3.61 -8.15
N CYS A 308 -9.97 -4.81 -7.58
CA CYS A 308 -10.42 -6.07 -8.18
C CYS A 308 -11.56 -6.72 -7.37
N ALA A 309 -12.27 -5.95 -6.52
CA ALA A 309 -13.31 -6.46 -5.65
C ALA A 309 -14.35 -7.31 -6.41
N GLY A 310 -14.56 -8.54 -5.93
CA GLY A 310 -15.52 -9.49 -6.52
C GLY A 310 -15.02 -10.21 -7.79
N SER A 311 -13.75 -10.05 -8.18
CA SER A 311 -13.10 -10.81 -9.25
C SER A 311 -11.92 -11.62 -8.70
N ASP A 312 -11.57 -12.70 -9.38
CA ASP A 312 -10.37 -13.51 -9.08
C ASP A 312 -9.14 -12.96 -9.84
N SER A 313 -8.96 -11.63 -9.77
CA SER A 313 -7.89 -10.92 -10.45
C SER A 313 -7.10 -10.08 -9.46
N VAL A 314 -5.86 -9.75 -9.82
CA VAL A 314 -4.99 -8.84 -9.09
C VAL A 314 -4.39 -7.83 -10.05
N GLU A 315 -4.04 -6.67 -9.53
CA GLU A 315 -3.22 -5.67 -10.22
C GLU A 315 -1.78 -5.82 -9.76
N VAL A 316 -0.86 -5.95 -10.71
CA VAL A 316 0.58 -5.96 -10.46
C VAL A 316 1.14 -4.61 -10.89
N TYR A 317 1.68 -3.89 -9.94
CA TYR A 317 2.33 -2.59 -10.14
C TYR A 317 3.83 -2.79 -10.29
N ARG A 318 4.41 -2.16 -11.32
CA ARG A 318 5.86 -2.00 -11.47
C ARG A 318 6.23 -0.58 -11.09
N ILE A 319 7.18 -0.44 -10.19
CA ILE A 319 7.68 0.85 -9.68
C ILE A 319 9.19 0.97 -9.87
N SER A 320 9.68 2.20 -10.06
CA SER A 320 11.12 2.46 -10.04
C SER A 320 11.68 2.26 -8.63
N LEU A 321 12.80 1.54 -8.52
CA LEU A 321 13.56 1.49 -7.28
C LEU A 321 14.28 2.82 -7.07
N GLY A 322 13.98 3.47 -5.95
CA GLY A 322 14.57 4.74 -5.53
C GLY A 322 14.58 4.87 -4.01
N GLU A 323 15.13 5.97 -3.51
CA GLU A 323 15.05 6.28 -2.09
C GLU A 323 13.59 6.48 -1.67
N ARG A 324 13.21 5.85 -0.58
CA ARG A 324 11.89 6.05 0.03
C ARG A 324 11.79 7.48 0.57
N THR A 325 10.97 8.28 -0.07
CA THR A 325 10.61 9.61 0.42
C THR A 325 9.17 9.62 0.88
N PHE A 326 8.91 10.08 2.11
CA PHE A 326 7.56 10.23 2.62
C PHE A 326 7.01 11.60 2.23
N LEU A 327 5.77 11.60 1.76
CA LEU A 327 5.07 12.84 1.41
C LEU A 327 4.55 13.49 2.70
N ARG A 328 4.90 14.74 2.93
CA ARG A 328 4.48 15.51 4.10
C ARG A 328 3.79 16.80 3.67
N GLY A 329 2.79 17.22 4.46
CA GLY A 329 2.12 18.50 4.26
C GLY A 329 1.16 18.59 3.08
N LEU A 330 0.85 17.47 2.42
CA LEU A 330 -0.19 17.40 1.41
C LEU A 330 -1.59 17.35 2.05
N PRO A 331 -2.62 17.89 1.39
CA PRO A 331 -4.00 17.71 1.80
C PRO A 331 -4.39 16.23 1.83
N GLU A 332 -5.30 15.85 2.74
CA GLU A 332 -5.70 14.45 2.94
C GLU A 332 -6.24 13.79 1.66
N ASN A 333 -7.02 14.51 0.86
CA ASN A 333 -7.52 14.02 -0.42
C ASN A 333 -6.42 13.68 -1.42
N GLU A 334 -5.30 14.41 -1.43
CA GLU A 334 -4.15 14.11 -2.29
C GLU A 334 -3.39 12.90 -1.76
N LEU A 335 -3.21 12.78 -0.43
CA LEU A 335 -2.60 11.61 0.20
C LEU A 335 -3.43 10.35 -0.08
N VAL A 336 -4.76 10.44 0.00
CA VAL A 336 -5.68 9.35 -0.32
C VAL A 336 -5.54 8.94 -1.80
N ALA A 337 -5.53 9.90 -2.73
CA ALA A 337 -5.38 9.61 -4.16
C ALA A 337 -4.06 8.90 -4.48
N LEU A 338 -2.97 9.32 -3.83
CA LEU A 338 -1.65 8.70 -3.97
C LEU A 338 -1.59 7.31 -3.32
N ALA A 339 -2.19 7.15 -2.14
CA ALA A 339 -2.25 5.86 -1.44
C ALA A 339 -3.12 4.83 -2.18
N ARG A 340 -4.19 5.26 -2.83
CA ARG A 340 -5.10 4.41 -3.60
C ARG A 340 -4.57 4.05 -4.98
N LEU A 341 -3.65 4.82 -5.53
CA LEU A 341 -3.14 4.68 -6.90
C LEU A 341 -4.23 4.85 -7.97
N ASP A 342 -5.34 5.51 -7.65
CA ASP A 342 -6.51 5.70 -8.54
C ASP A 342 -6.16 6.45 -9.85
N SER A 343 -5.16 7.33 -9.82
CA SER A 343 -4.69 8.08 -10.99
C SER A 343 -4.10 7.21 -12.10
N LEU A 344 -3.84 5.93 -11.81
CA LEU A 344 -3.21 4.97 -12.71
C LEU A 344 -4.22 4.02 -13.37
N ILE A 345 -5.48 4.03 -12.94
CA ILE A 345 -6.56 3.22 -13.54
C ILE A 345 -6.69 3.46 -15.07
N PRO A 346 -6.54 4.69 -15.61
CA PRO A 346 -6.53 4.90 -17.05
C PRO A 346 -5.40 4.19 -17.79
N LEU A 347 -4.27 3.91 -17.14
CA LEU A 347 -3.15 3.17 -17.73
C LEU A 347 -3.48 1.69 -17.91
N LEU A 348 -4.36 1.11 -17.06
CA LEU A 348 -4.87 -0.25 -17.20
C LEU A 348 -5.69 -0.42 -18.47
N ALA A 349 -6.49 0.58 -18.86
CA ALA A 349 -7.33 0.54 -20.05
C ALA A 349 -6.51 0.56 -21.36
N THR A 350 -5.26 0.99 -21.31
CA THR A 350 -4.34 1.00 -22.46
C THR A 350 -3.34 -0.18 -22.44
N ALA A 351 -3.23 -0.91 -21.33
CA ALA A 351 -2.27 -1.99 -21.12
C ALA A 351 -2.88 -3.37 -21.42
N GLU A 352 -3.55 -3.55 -22.57
CA GLU A 352 -3.91 -4.89 -23.08
C GLU A 352 -2.69 -5.66 -23.65
N GLN A 353 -1.46 -5.12 -23.52
CA GLN A 353 -0.23 -5.79 -23.95
C GLN A 353 0.59 -6.22 -22.74
N PRO A 354 1.14 -7.46 -22.74
CA PRO A 354 2.08 -7.89 -21.71
C PRO A 354 3.23 -6.88 -21.57
N ILE A 355 3.68 -6.66 -20.35
CA ILE A 355 4.91 -5.89 -20.09
C ILE A 355 6.06 -6.74 -20.65
N GLU A 356 6.36 -6.61 -21.95
CA GLU A 356 7.52 -7.24 -22.55
C GLU A 356 8.77 -6.70 -21.84
N ALA A 357 9.60 -7.61 -21.37
CA ALA A 357 10.95 -7.30 -20.95
C ALA A 357 11.64 -6.66 -22.18
N THR A 358 11.79 -5.34 -22.14
CA THR A 358 12.48 -4.62 -23.21
C THR A 358 13.96 -4.97 -23.13
N GLN A 359 14.31 -6.12 -23.70
CA GLN A 359 15.68 -6.41 -24.15
C GLN A 359 15.96 -5.55 -25.37
N GLN A 360 16.02 -4.25 -25.20
CA GLN A 360 16.72 -3.39 -26.12
C GLN A 360 18.13 -3.18 -25.59
N ALA A 361 19.00 -4.12 -25.92
CA ALA A 361 20.39 -3.81 -26.08
C ALA A 361 20.49 -2.63 -27.08
N SER A 362 20.53 -1.42 -26.56
CA SER A 362 20.85 -0.24 -27.33
C SER A 362 22.31 -0.36 -27.77
N THR A 363 22.51 -0.72 -29.05
CA THR A 363 23.77 -0.49 -29.75
C THR A 363 24.18 0.96 -29.50
N PRO A 364 25.41 1.23 -29.08
CA PRO A 364 25.85 2.60 -28.84
C PRO A 364 25.92 3.36 -30.17
N ALA A 365 24.92 4.22 -30.38
CA ALA A 365 25.02 5.22 -31.44
C ALA A 365 26.09 6.22 -31.03
N THR A 366 27.14 6.30 -31.81
CA THR A 366 28.21 7.30 -31.73
C THR A 366 27.60 8.68 -31.87
N VAL A 367 27.34 9.35 -30.75
CA VAL A 367 26.90 10.75 -30.73
C VAL A 367 28.13 11.63 -30.49
N THR A 368 28.54 12.30 -31.52
CA THR A 368 29.51 13.43 -31.47
C THR A 368 28.95 14.51 -30.53
N PRO A 369 29.71 15.05 -29.57
CA PRO A 369 29.20 16.04 -28.65
C PRO A 369 28.99 17.38 -29.33
N ALA A 370 27.76 17.75 -29.60
CA ALA A 370 27.39 19.12 -29.93
C ALA A 370 27.42 19.95 -28.64
N ALA A 371 28.31 20.95 -28.63
CA ALA A 371 28.45 21.91 -27.56
C ALA A 371 27.10 22.63 -27.29
N ARG A 372 26.50 22.41 -26.11
CA ARG A 372 25.44 23.25 -25.59
C ARG A 372 26.05 24.45 -24.87
N PRO A 373 25.44 25.66 -25.01
CA PRO A 373 25.94 26.83 -24.30
C PRO A 373 25.74 26.68 -22.81
N ALA A 374 26.77 27.01 -22.05
CA ALA A 374 26.76 27.00 -20.60
C ALA A 374 25.65 27.91 -20.06
N GLN A 375 24.59 27.32 -19.54
CA GLN A 375 23.70 28.03 -18.65
C GLN A 375 24.43 28.26 -17.31
N ARG A 376 24.60 29.53 -16.99
CA ARG A 376 25.10 30.01 -15.70
C ARG A 376 24.28 29.38 -14.59
N ILE A 377 24.81 28.35 -13.94
CA ILE A 377 24.29 27.82 -12.67
C ILE A 377 24.49 28.97 -11.67
N LYS A 378 23.40 29.52 -11.16
CA LYS A 378 23.45 30.36 -9.95
C LYS A 378 24.05 29.46 -8.88
N THR A 379 25.17 29.86 -8.34
CA THR A 379 25.77 29.34 -7.11
C THR A 379 24.73 29.53 -6.01
N GLU A 380 23.99 28.48 -5.69
CA GLU A 380 23.26 28.39 -4.43
C GLU A 380 24.32 28.36 -3.33
N SER A 381 24.09 29.17 -2.30
CA SER A 381 24.96 29.32 -1.15
C SER A 381 25.24 27.97 -0.51
N THR A 382 26.49 27.69 -0.22
CA THR A 382 27.05 26.46 0.35
C THR A 382 26.53 26.15 1.79
N ASP A 383 25.59 26.93 2.32
CA ASP A 383 25.14 26.88 3.72
C ASP A 383 23.74 26.26 3.90
N SER A 384 23.06 25.83 2.83
CA SER A 384 21.74 25.20 2.99
C SER A 384 21.89 23.71 3.30
N ILE A 385 21.35 23.28 4.43
CA ILE A 385 21.33 21.89 4.90
C ILE A 385 19.88 21.44 5.05
N TYR A 386 19.68 20.15 5.26
CA TYR A 386 18.38 19.57 5.57
C TYR A 386 18.53 18.54 6.70
N PHE A 387 18.32 18.98 7.95
CA PHE A 387 18.46 18.11 9.11
C PHE A 387 17.21 18.14 9.97
N VAL A 388 16.59 16.99 10.17
CA VAL A 388 15.40 16.81 11.01
C VAL A 388 15.87 16.37 12.40
N LEU A 389 15.69 17.23 13.40
CA LEU A 389 16.00 16.93 14.79
C LEU A 389 14.85 16.15 15.45
N SER A 390 13.60 16.61 15.26
CA SER A 390 12.36 16.01 15.75
C SER A 390 11.22 16.27 14.75
N ASP A 391 10.03 15.74 15.03
CA ASP A 391 8.85 15.93 14.16
C ASP A 391 8.48 17.41 13.96
N ASP A 392 8.86 18.28 14.91
CA ASP A 392 8.57 19.73 14.89
C ASP A 392 9.80 20.61 14.62
N ALA A 393 11.00 20.03 14.50
CA ALA A 393 12.25 20.79 14.38
C ALA A 393 13.06 20.38 13.15
N LEU A 394 13.04 21.25 12.12
CA LEU A 394 13.81 21.12 10.89
C LEU A 394 14.88 22.24 10.82
N TYR A 395 16.14 21.85 10.67
CA TYR A 395 17.26 22.75 10.47
C TYR A 395 17.58 22.87 8.98
N THR A 396 17.60 24.09 8.49
CA THR A 396 17.86 24.40 7.08
C THR A 396 19.21 25.07 6.85
N HIS A 397 19.85 25.52 7.94
CA HIS A 397 21.16 26.13 7.92
C HIS A 397 22.02 25.59 9.06
N LEU A 398 23.34 25.62 8.91
CA LEU A 398 24.27 25.24 9.99
C LEU A 398 24.16 26.16 11.20
N SER A 399 23.66 27.39 11.01
CA SER A 399 23.39 28.37 12.10
C SER A 399 22.21 27.96 12.99
N ASP A 400 21.37 27.01 12.53
CA ASP A 400 20.19 26.58 13.28
C ASP A 400 20.57 25.66 14.48
N PHE A 401 21.81 25.13 14.46
CA PHE A 401 22.31 24.31 15.57
C PHE A 401 22.55 25.18 16.82
N HIS A 402 21.98 24.76 17.94
CA HIS A 402 22.15 25.42 19.24
C HIS A 402 23.42 24.96 19.95
N ASN A 403 23.91 23.74 19.61
CA ASN A 403 25.11 23.17 20.19
C ASN A 403 26.26 23.13 19.16
N ASP A 404 27.33 23.86 19.43
CA ASP A 404 28.50 23.95 18.55
C ASP A 404 29.14 22.57 18.27
N SER A 405 29.15 21.69 19.27
CA SER A 405 29.68 20.32 19.08
C SER A 405 28.80 19.49 18.16
N ALA A 406 27.48 19.63 18.21
CA ALA A 406 26.53 19.01 17.32
C ALA A 406 26.72 19.52 15.88
N ARG A 407 26.90 20.83 15.72
CA ARG A 407 27.17 21.45 14.41
C ARG A 407 28.45 20.91 13.77
N VAL A 408 29.56 20.88 14.51
CA VAL A 408 30.84 20.37 14.01
C VAL A 408 30.71 18.88 13.64
N LEU A 409 29.97 18.09 14.43
CA LEU A 409 29.74 16.68 14.17
C LEU A 409 28.85 16.49 12.93
N TYR A 410 27.90 17.39 12.70
CA TYR A 410 27.05 17.37 11.50
C TYR A 410 27.85 17.74 10.24
N GLU A 411 28.79 18.69 10.31
CA GLU A 411 29.73 18.97 9.21
C GLU A 411 30.61 17.74 8.88
N GLN A 412 31.02 16.97 9.89
CA GLN A 412 31.73 15.71 9.69
C GLN A 412 30.81 14.66 9.02
N TYR A 413 29.55 14.59 9.43
CA TYR A 413 28.54 13.74 8.80
C TYR A 413 28.40 14.06 7.32
N MET A 414 28.24 15.31 6.93
CA MET A 414 28.13 15.71 5.51
C MET A 414 29.34 15.29 4.68
N ARG A 415 30.57 15.41 5.23
CA ARG A 415 31.78 14.94 4.54
C ARG A 415 31.82 13.43 4.37
N LEU A 416 31.41 12.70 5.40
CA LEU A 416 31.30 11.24 5.36
C LEU A 416 30.23 10.77 4.37
N GLU A 417 29.10 11.47 4.30
CA GLU A 417 28.02 11.19 3.36
C GLU A 417 28.47 11.41 1.91
N GLN A 418 29.17 12.50 1.63
CA GLN A 418 29.74 12.75 0.30
C GLN A 418 30.76 11.66 -0.08
N ALA A 419 31.62 11.27 0.86
CA ALA A 419 32.59 10.17 0.62
C ALA A 419 31.89 8.82 0.41
N GLN A 420 30.76 8.61 1.07
CA GLN A 420 29.91 7.43 0.89
C GLN A 420 29.29 7.37 -0.50
N GLN A 421 28.75 8.49 -1.01
CA GLN A 421 28.20 8.58 -2.37
C GLN A 421 29.27 8.31 -3.44
N GLN A 422 30.49 8.86 -3.25
CA GLN A 422 31.61 8.60 -4.16
C GLN A 422 32.03 7.13 -4.15
N ALA A 423 32.07 6.49 -2.97
CA ALA A 423 32.40 5.08 -2.86
C ALA A 423 31.34 4.19 -3.52
N GLN A 424 30.06 4.55 -3.40
CA GLN A 424 28.98 3.85 -4.07
C GLN A 424 29.10 3.93 -5.60
N GLN A 425 29.33 5.12 -6.14
CA GLN A 425 29.57 5.31 -7.58
C GLN A 425 30.78 4.52 -8.08
N MET A 426 31.85 4.45 -7.27
CA MET A 426 33.03 3.65 -7.57
C MET A 426 32.70 2.15 -7.59
N LEU A 427 31.90 1.68 -6.64
CA LEU A 427 31.46 0.27 -6.58
C LEU A 427 30.64 -0.09 -7.81
N ASP A 428 29.71 0.77 -8.21
CA ASP A 428 28.86 0.55 -9.37
C ASP A 428 29.69 0.55 -10.67
N SER A 429 30.70 1.44 -10.78
CA SER A 429 31.67 1.43 -11.88
C SER A 429 32.52 0.16 -11.91
N LEU A 430 33.00 -0.32 -10.75
CA LEU A 430 33.78 -1.58 -10.67
C LEU A 430 32.94 -2.80 -11.04
N ARG A 431 31.66 -2.82 -10.64
CA ARG A 431 30.72 -3.88 -11.03
C ARG A 431 30.50 -3.88 -12.56
N HIS A 432 30.27 -2.71 -13.15
CA HIS A 432 30.14 -2.59 -14.61
C HIS A 432 31.41 -3.07 -15.35
N GLN A 433 32.59 -2.65 -14.88
CA GLN A 433 33.87 -3.13 -15.42
C GLN A 433 34.06 -4.64 -15.29
N TYR A 434 33.58 -5.26 -14.20
CA TYR A 434 33.63 -6.71 -13.97
C TYR A 434 32.84 -7.49 -15.02
N TYR A 435 31.68 -7.01 -15.41
CA TYR A 435 30.86 -7.65 -16.45
C TYR A 435 31.45 -7.56 -17.85
N GLU A 436 32.18 -6.48 -18.16
CA GLU A 436 32.80 -6.27 -19.47
C GLU A 436 34.24 -6.83 -19.57
N ALA A 437 34.82 -7.25 -18.47
CA ALA A 437 36.23 -7.61 -18.38
C ALA A 437 36.52 -9.04 -18.87
N ASP A 438 37.77 -9.22 -19.39
CA ASP A 438 38.36 -10.53 -19.64
C ASP A 438 38.68 -11.28 -18.33
N SER A 439 39.00 -12.60 -18.42
CA SER A 439 39.25 -13.45 -17.28
C SER A 439 40.35 -12.95 -16.32
N ASN A 440 41.39 -12.29 -16.83
CA ASN A 440 42.49 -11.79 -16.02
C ASN A 440 42.10 -10.52 -15.25
N THR A 441 41.37 -9.64 -15.89
CA THR A 441 40.85 -8.41 -15.26
C THR A 441 39.79 -8.72 -14.23
N ARG A 442 38.90 -9.71 -14.49
CA ARG A 442 37.90 -10.21 -13.50
C ARG A 442 38.53 -10.66 -12.19
N ALA A 443 39.61 -11.46 -12.28
CA ALA A 443 40.30 -11.94 -11.07
C ALA A 443 40.81 -10.79 -10.18
N SER A 444 41.24 -9.68 -10.77
CA SER A 444 41.68 -8.50 -10.03
C SER A 444 40.52 -7.73 -9.38
N LEU A 445 39.35 -7.75 -10.00
CA LEU A 445 38.16 -7.06 -9.54
C LEU A 445 37.40 -7.87 -8.46
N GLU A 446 37.49 -9.21 -8.48
CA GLU A 446 36.88 -10.10 -7.49
C GLU A 446 37.32 -9.82 -6.05
N ALA A 447 38.54 -9.36 -5.82
CA ALA A 447 39.02 -8.97 -4.50
C ALA A 447 38.63 -7.53 -4.13
N ARG A 448 38.53 -6.62 -5.11
CA ARG A 448 38.29 -5.20 -4.90
C ARG A 448 36.82 -4.88 -4.62
N ILE A 449 35.90 -5.55 -5.31
CA ILE A 449 34.45 -5.31 -5.17
C ILE A 449 33.96 -5.65 -3.75
N PRO A 450 34.25 -6.83 -3.14
CA PRO A 450 33.88 -7.11 -1.77
C PRO A 450 34.51 -6.15 -0.76
N ALA A 451 35.81 -5.83 -0.92
CA ALA A 451 36.50 -4.93 -0.01
C ALA A 451 35.87 -3.53 0.02
N LEU A 452 35.51 -2.99 -1.14
CA LEU A 452 34.83 -1.70 -1.23
C LEU A 452 33.38 -1.78 -0.71
N SER A 453 32.70 -2.91 -0.92
CA SER A 453 31.36 -3.15 -0.35
C SER A 453 31.38 -3.15 1.17
N ASP A 454 32.37 -3.81 1.79
CA ASP A 454 32.55 -3.83 3.23
C ASP A 454 32.89 -2.44 3.79
N GLU A 455 33.72 -1.67 3.08
CA GLU A 455 34.03 -0.29 3.46
C GLU A 455 32.78 0.59 3.41
N ILE A 456 31.95 0.47 2.38
CA ILE A 456 30.66 1.16 2.25
C ILE A 456 29.75 0.80 3.41
N LEU A 457 29.65 -0.46 3.77
CA LEU A 457 28.83 -0.94 4.88
C LEU A 457 29.29 -0.35 6.23
N ASN A 458 30.59 -0.31 6.46
CA ASN A 458 31.18 0.29 7.66
C ASN A 458 30.93 1.81 7.71
N ARG A 459 31.05 2.52 6.58
CA ARG A 459 30.71 3.95 6.52
C ARG A 459 29.24 4.21 6.79
N LYS A 460 28.32 3.41 6.23
CA LYS A 460 26.88 3.53 6.52
C LYS A 460 26.57 3.37 8.01
N ARG A 461 27.32 2.50 8.71
CA ARG A 461 27.19 2.38 10.17
C ARG A 461 27.66 3.65 10.87
N LEU A 462 28.86 4.14 10.52
CA LEU A 462 29.46 5.34 11.10
C LEU A 462 28.58 6.59 10.88
N LEU A 463 27.98 6.73 9.69
CA LEU A 463 27.04 7.80 9.38
C LEU A 463 25.82 7.78 10.33
N ARG A 464 25.23 6.60 10.58
CA ARG A 464 24.10 6.45 11.49
C ARG A 464 24.47 6.79 12.94
N GLU A 465 25.64 6.30 13.39
CA GLU A 465 26.15 6.58 14.73
C GLU A 465 26.42 8.09 14.92
N THR A 466 27.03 8.73 13.92
CA THR A 466 27.32 10.16 13.91
C THR A 466 26.03 10.98 13.98
N LEU A 467 25.04 10.64 13.15
CA LEU A 467 23.75 11.35 13.12
C LEU A 467 22.97 11.18 14.44
N SER A 468 22.99 9.99 15.02
CA SER A 468 22.40 9.72 16.34
C SER A 468 23.05 10.57 17.43
N ARG A 469 24.38 10.72 17.38
CA ARG A 469 25.13 11.52 18.33
C ARG A 469 24.87 13.03 18.16
N VAL A 470 24.72 13.50 16.92
CA VAL A 470 24.29 14.88 16.62
C VAL A 470 22.95 15.18 17.28
N ARG A 471 21.95 14.30 17.07
CA ARG A 471 20.62 14.44 17.70
C ARG A 471 20.70 14.45 19.22
N SER A 472 21.49 13.53 19.80
CA SER A 472 21.67 13.46 21.26
C SER A 472 22.27 14.72 21.87
N LEU A 473 23.25 15.33 21.19
CA LEU A 473 23.90 16.56 21.66
C LEU A 473 22.97 17.76 21.54
N GLU A 474 22.11 17.79 20.52
CA GLU A 474 21.18 18.91 20.28
C GLU A 474 19.93 18.83 21.17
N THR A 475 19.54 17.64 21.63
CA THR A 475 18.37 17.43 22.51
C THR A 475 18.71 17.51 24.01
N GLN A 476 19.98 17.61 24.41
CA GLN A 476 20.42 17.64 25.80
C GLN A 476 20.45 19.06 26.41
N GLN A 477 19.81 20.04 25.80
CA GLN A 477 19.69 21.42 26.35
C GLN A 477 18.34 21.67 26.99
#